data_6698e0474d2e917467ffe8e60a7e99d8
#
_entry.id   6698e0474d2e917467ffe8e60a7e99d8
#
_cell.length_a   1.000
_cell.length_b   1.000
_cell.length_c   1.000
_cell.angle_alpha   90.00
_cell.angle_beta   90.00
_cell.angle_gamma   90.00
#
_symmetry.space_group_name_H-M   'P 1'
#
loop_
_entity.id
_entity.type
_entity.pdbx_description
1 polymer ?
#
loop_
_entity_poly.entity_id
_entity_poly.type
_entity_poly.pdbx_seq_one_letter_code
_entity_poly.pdbx_strand_id
1 'polypeptide(L)'
;MRKKLLATLLTLSMTATMLAGCGSQAAEDSSAAPAAEPAAEATETTEAPAANDPVANLIAATEGTVDLTLWCDETPEYQAVMAENVENFKKTYPEVDFNITIGAESVVNCKEDVLKDPEAAADVFVFADDQLNEMVTAGVLQSVDNTFTYDIKSANVPLTIEAATVDGKLYAYPMTASNGYFLFYNKNLLSEEDVASWDNLLAAAEAQDKTVGMEVSGSWYMYGFFAGAGLEMKLGDGDKNVCNWNATDTKYTGADVATAINEICKKKAMVNCMNDEMQAFAKDGKMIAAVNGTWSTSVFQEAYGDGYAATKLPTFTCKGDQVQMGSFAGFKFVGVNSYSKNTGWAMLLAEFITNEDSQLAIGTATGEGPANIAAASAPEIASLPALQALSKQAEFANVQRVGGNYWDPAGTLGKKLVEGDYTDVQDLLDEAVEGITQ
;
A
#
# COMPACT_ATOMS: atom_id res chain seq x y z
N MET A 1 24.27 27.63 -7.62
CA MET A 1 23.21 28.57 -7.21
C MET A 1 22.08 27.70 -6.61
N ARG A 2 21.93 27.82 -5.31
CA ARG A 2 20.97 26.97 -4.53
C ARG A 2 19.55 27.42 -4.78
N LYS A 3 18.66 26.55 -5.21
CA LYS A 3 17.21 26.77 -5.11
C LYS A 3 16.65 25.85 -4.02
N LYS A 4 16.30 26.48 -2.91
CA LYS A 4 15.53 25.86 -1.82
C LYS A 4 14.08 25.77 -2.28
N LEU A 5 13.47 24.59 -2.32
CA LEU A 5 12.02 24.45 -2.31
C LEU A 5 11.55 24.46 -0.86
N LEU A 6 10.72 25.44 -0.54
CA LEU A 6 9.98 25.54 0.71
C LEU A 6 8.77 24.60 0.66
N ALA A 7 8.68 23.70 1.61
CA ALA A 7 7.44 23.02 1.95
C ALA A 7 6.53 24.01 2.69
N THR A 8 5.34 24.27 2.15
CA THR A 8 4.33 25.13 2.78
C THR A 8 3.30 24.25 3.47
N LEU A 9 3.38 24.17 4.80
CA LEU A 9 2.29 23.67 5.63
C LEU A 9 1.16 24.70 5.62
N LEU A 10 -0.03 24.30 5.17
CA LEU A 10 -1.25 25.07 5.35
C LEU A 10 -1.90 24.69 6.69
N THR A 11 -1.74 25.54 7.68
CA THR A 11 -2.58 25.55 8.88
C THR A 11 -3.83 26.38 8.60
N LEU A 12 -5.00 25.77 8.59
CA LEU A 12 -6.28 26.45 8.53
C LEU A 12 -6.70 26.86 9.95
N SER A 13 -6.58 28.16 10.28
CA SER A 13 -7.16 28.75 11.46
C SER A 13 -8.53 29.37 11.11
N MET A 14 -9.59 28.83 11.72
CA MET A 14 -10.92 29.47 11.71
C MET A 14 -10.91 30.74 12.54
N THR A 15 -11.18 31.86 11.94
CA THR A 15 -11.54 33.09 12.65
C THR A 15 -13.01 33.41 12.39
N ALA A 16 -13.80 33.32 13.43
CA ALA A 16 -15.18 33.83 13.46
C ALA A 16 -15.15 35.35 13.61
N THR A 17 -15.78 36.07 12.70
CA THR A 17 -16.05 37.50 12.85
C THR A 17 -17.56 37.74 12.93
N MET A 18 -18.00 38.10 14.14
CA MET A 18 -19.31 38.72 14.35
C MET A 18 -19.24 40.20 13.91
N LEU A 19 -20.20 40.64 13.14
CA LEU A 19 -20.50 42.05 13.00
C LEU A 19 -21.98 42.26 13.22
N ALA A 20 -22.25 42.94 14.34
CA ALA A 20 -23.56 43.50 14.68
C ALA A 20 -23.76 44.84 13.94
N GLY A 21 -24.97 45.07 13.44
CA GLY A 21 -25.38 46.35 12.89
C GLY A 21 -26.89 46.57 13.10
N CYS A 22 -27.20 47.49 14.01
CA CYS A 22 -28.54 47.93 14.41
C CYS A 22 -29.24 48.83 13.36
N GLY A 23 -30.58 48.85 13.45
CA GLY A 23 -31.44 49.94 12.93
C GLY A 23 -32.85 49.45 12.65
N SER A 24 -33.69 49.51 13.52
CA SER A 24 -34.79 50.32 14.13
C SER A 24 -36.05 50.50 13.27
N GLN A 25 -37.21 50.12 13.91
CA GLN A 25 -38.55 50.68 13.92
C GLN A 25 -39.45 50.49 12.69
N ALA A 26 -40.78 50.28 12.81
CA ALA A 26 -41.75 50.20 13.88
C ALA A 26 -43.04 49.52 13.39
N ALA A 27 -43.79 48.90 14.34
CA ALA A 27 -45.23 48.89 14.62
C ALA A 27 -46.23 48.70 13.45
N GLU A 28 -47.21 47.93 13.60
CA GLU A 28 -48.42 47.63 14.37
C GLU A 28 -49.24 46.66 13.51
N ASP A 29 -49.89 45.76 13.94
CA ASP A 29 -50.93 45.35 14.86
C ASP A 29 -51.98 44.46 14.13
N SER A 30 -52.53 43.56 14.90
CA SER A 30 -53.84 42.89 14.85
C SER A 30 -53.98 41.51 14.19
N SER A 31 -54.07 40.53 15.11
CA SER A 31 -55.23 39.67 15.39
C SER A 31 -55.84 38.87 14.26
N ALA A 32 -55.76 37.55 14.36
CA ALA A 32 -56.81 36.58 14.58
C ALA A 32 -56.43 35.17 14.06
N ALA A 33 -56.47 34.19 14.92
CA ALA A 33 -56.65 32.78 14.59
C ALA A 33 -58.16 32.47 14.62
N PRO A 34 -58.66 31.23 14.33
CA PRO A 34 -58.06 30.02 13.73
C PRO A 34 -58.96 29.39 12.66
N ALA A 35 -58.47 28.41 11.91
CA ALA A 35 -59.29 27.33 11.41
C ALA A 35 -58.47 26.13 10.89
N ALA A 36 -58.97 24.97 11.17
CA ALA A 36 -58.49 23.61 11.08
C ALA A 36 -58.09 23.11 9.68
N GLU A 37 -57.25 22.08 9.77
CA GLU A 37 -56.79 21.03 8.84
C GLU A 37 -57.67 20.68 7.63
N PRO A 38 -57.09 20.09 6.57
CA PRO A 38 -56.96 18.64 6.54
C PRO A 38 -55.59 18.08 6.12
N ALA A 39 -55.31 16.90 6.66
CA ALA A 39 -54.20 16.03 6.35
C ALA A 39 -54.06 15.82 4.82
N ALA A 40 -52.88 16.11 4.28
CA ALA A 40 -52.47 15.65 2.98
C ALA A 40 -51.60 14.39 3.19
N GLU A 41 -52.05 13.29 2.63
CA GLU A 41 -51.30 12.04 2.45
C GLU A 41 -49.93 12.35 1.85
N ALA A 42 -48.90 11.86 2.51
CA ALA A 42 -47.55 11.77 1.93
C ALA A 42 -47.56 10.75 0.80
N THR A 43 -47.74 11.23 -0.41
CA THR A 43 -47.39 10.47 -1.60
C THR A 43 -45.86 10.37 -1.59
N GLU A 44 -45.34 9.16 -1.33
CA GLU A 44 -43.97 8.80 -1.72
C GLU A 44 -43.84 9.05 -3.23
N THR A 45 -43.26 10.17 -3.60
CA THR A 45 -42.73 10.34 -4.95
C THR A 45 -41.47 9.47 -5.03
N THR A 46 -41.62 8.29 -5.59
CA THR A 46 -40.52 7.59 -6.23
C THR A 46 -40.03 8.53 -7.33
N GLU A 47 -38.92 9.22 -7.09
CA GLU A 47 -38.17 9.90 -8.14
C GLU A 47 -37.85 8.85 -9.20
N ALA A 48 -38.33 9.08 -10.43
CA ALA A 48 -37.89 8.32 -11.59
C ALA A 48 -36.35 8.49 -11.72
N PRO A 49 -35.57 7.43 -11.98
CA PRO A 49 -34.11 7.52 -12.10
C PRO A 49 -33.78 8.60 -13.12
N ALA A 50 -32.80 9.44 -12.77
CA ALA A 50 -32.29 10.49 -13.66
C ALA A 50 -31.88 9.82 -14.98
N ALA A 51 -32.18 10.43 -16.12
CA ALA A 51 -32.03 9.85 -17.45
C ALA A 51 -30.59 9.48 -17.88
N ASN A 52 -29.62 9.51 -16.95
CA ASN A 52 -28.19 9.20 -17.13
C ASN A 52 -27.58 8.51 -15.90
N ASP A 53 -28.33 7.73 -15.12
CA ASP A 53 -27.74 6.93 -14.04
C ASP A 53 -27.08 5.68 -14.63
N PRO A 54 -25.73 5.54 -14.60
CA PRO A 54 -25.03 4.42 -15.20
C PRO A 54 -25.32 3.10 -14.49
N VAL A 55 -25.58 3.13 -13.17
CA VAL A 55 -25.94 1.91 -12.39
C VAL A 55 -27.34 1.44 -12.76
N ALA A 56 -28.32 2.35 -12.82
CA ALA A 56 -29.67 2.00 -13.25
C ALA A 56 -29.71 1.43 -14.67
N ASN A 57 -28.88 1.99 -15.57
CA ASN A 57 -28.76 1.48 -16.93
C ASN A 57 -28.12 0.08 -16.96
N LEU A 58 -27.12 -0.18 -16.12
CA LEU A 58 -26.46 -1.49 -16.02
C LEU A 58 -27.44 -2.54 -15.48
N ILE A 59 -28.22 -2.22 -14.43
CA ILE A 59 -29.27 -3.08 -13.89
C ILE A 59 -30.31 -3.40 -14.98
N ALA A 60 -30.81 -2.39 -15.68
CA ALA A 60 -31.83 -2.57 -16.71
C ALA A 60 -31.36 -3.39 -17.92
N ALA A 61 -30.05 -3.39 -18.19
CA ALA A 61 -29.44 -4.16 -19.30
C ALA A 61 -29.06 -5.60 -18.90
N THR A 62 -29.17 -5.94 -17.60
CA THR A 62 -28.74 -7.26 -17.09
C THR A 62 -29.85 -8.30 -17.26
N GLU A 63 -29.50 -9.42 -17.88
CA GLU A 63 -30.36 -10.58 -18.04
C GLU A 63 -29.75 -11.81 -17.36
N GLY A 64 -30.51 -12.49 -16.50
CA GLY A 64 -30.07 -13.72 -15.81
C GLY A 64 -29.04 -13.47 -14.70
N THR A 65 -28.29 -14.51 -14.36
CA THR A 65 -27.27 -14.47 -13.31
C THR A 65 -25.96 -13.84 -13.82
N VAL A 66 -25.40 -12.95 -13.03
CA VAL A 66 -24.07 -12.34 -13.30
C VAL A 66 -23.00 -13.17 -12.59
N ASP A 67 -22.22 -13.91 -13.38
CA ASP A 67 -21.06 -14.65 -12.88
C ASP A 67 -19.83 -13.74 -12.84
N LEU A 68 -19.16 -13.64 -11.70
CA LEU A 68 -17.90 -12.93 -11.52
C LEU A 68 -16.90 -13.73 -10.69
N THR A 69 -15.64 -13.53 -10.98
CA THR A 69 -14.53 -14.05 -10.19
C THR A 69 -13.69 -12.89 -9.64
N LEU A 70 -13.31 -12.98 -8.36
CA LEU A 70 -12.49 -12.01 -7.66
C LEU A 70 -11.26 -12.72 -7.08
N TRP A 71 -10.06 -12.29 -7.42
CA TRP A 71 -8.82 -12.74 -6.79
C TRP A 71 -8.33 -11.73 -5.78
N CYS A 72 -8.02 -12.18 -4.58
CA CYS A 72 -7.42 -11.36 -3.52
C CYS A 72 -6.48 -12.19 -2.64
N ASP A 73 -5.75 -11.50 -1.77
CA ASP A 73 -4.75 -12.08 -0.88
C ASP A 73 -5.28 -13.33 -0.14
N GLU A 74 -4.42 -14.32 0.01
CA GLU A 74 -4.72 -15.65 0.56
C GLU A 74 -4.86 -15.71 2.08
N THR A 75 -4.49 -14.62 2.79
CA THR A 75 -4.59 -14.60 4.25
C THR A 75 -6.02 -14.73 4.73
N PRO A 76 -6.29 -15.48 5.82
CA PRO A 76 -7.64 -15.71 6.31
C PRO A 76 -8.42 -14.43 6.61
N GLU A 77 -7.75 -13.42 7.16
CA GLU A 77 -8.34 -12.11 7.50
C GLU A 77 -8.77 -11.37 6.24
N TYR A 78 -7.95 -11.42 5.19
CA TYR A 78 -8.25 -10.78 3.92
C TYR A 78 -9.41 -11.46 3.20
N GLN A 79 -9.39 -12.80 3.14
CA GLN A 79 -10.48 -13.60 2.57
C GLN A 79 -11.81 -13.36 3.29
N ALA A 80 -11.79 -13.25 4.62
CA ALA A 80 -12.99 -13.02 5.42
C ALA A 80 -13.60 -11.64 5.16
N VAL A 81 -12.81 -10.56 5.20
CA VAL A 81 -13.32 -9.21 4.97
C VAL A 81 -13.77 -9.03 3.52
N MET A 82 -13.10 -9.66 2.56
CA MET A 82 -13.50 -9.61 1.16
C MET A 82 -14.81 -10.35 0.92
N ALA A 83 -15.02 -11.47 1.58
CA ALA A 83 -16.31 -12.19 1.53
C ALA A 83 -17.44 -11.32 2.08
N GLU A 84 -17.23 -10.58 3.17
CA GLU A 84 -18.21 -9.65 3.72
C GLU A 84 -18.52 -8.50 2.74
N ASN A 85 -17.48 -7.91 2.12
CA ASN A 85 -17.65 -6.86 1.11
C ASN A 85 -18.45 -7.35 -0.10
N VAL A 86 -18.20 -8.57 -0.58
CA VAL A 86 -18.98 -9.19 -1.66
C VAL A 86 -20.44 -9.41 -1.26
N GLU A 87 -20.71 -9.87 -0.05
CA GLU A 87 -22.10 -10.01 0.43
C GLU A 87 -22.80 -8.64 0.61
N ASN A 88 -22.08 -7.60 0.99
CA ASN A 88 -22.61 -6.25 1.07
C ASN A 88 -22.88 -5.67 -0.33
N PHE A 89 -22.00 -5.95 -1.30
CA PHE A 89 -22.25 -5.62 -2.72
C PHE A 89 -23.56 -6.24 -3.23
N LYS A 90 -23.77 -7.54 -3.02
CA LYS A 90 -24.99 -8.23 -3.41
C LYS A 90 -26.26 -7.63 -2.75
N LYS A 91 -26.16 -7.23 -1.48
CA LYS A 91 -27.26 -6.56 -0.76
C LYS A 91 -27.56 -5.16 -1.31
N THR A 92 -26.55 -4.48 -1.83
CA THR A 92 -26.70 -3.14 -2.43
C THR A 92 -27.45 -3.19 -3.76
N TYR A 93 -27.34 -4.30 -4.49
CA TYR A 93 -27.97 -4.49 -5.80
C TYR A 93 -28.89 -5.74 -5.81
N PRO A 94 -29.97 -5.74 -5.01
CA PRO A 94 -30.82 -6.92 -4.82
C PRO A 94 -31.66 -7.29 -6.06
N GLU A 95 -31.71 -6.43 -7.06
CA GLU A 95 -32.42 -6.67 -8.32
C GLU A 95 -31.64 -7.61 -9.25
N VAL A 96 -30.36 -7.86 -8.97
CA VAL A 96 -29.48 -8.68 -9.81
C VAL A 96 -29.08 -9.95 -9.08
N ASP A 97 -29.18 -11.08 -9.77
CA ASP A 97 -28.71 -12.36 -9.26
C ASP A 97 -27.21 -12.51 -9.52
N PHE A 98 -26.42 -12.50 -8.45
CA PHE A 98 -24.94 -12.60 -8.54
C PHE A 98 -24.43 -13.95 -8.07
N ASN A 99 -23.55 -14.54 -8.87
CA ASN A 99 -22.69 -15.65 -8.51
C ASN A 99 -21.23 -15.16 -8.51
N ILE A 100 -20.74 -14.72 -7.34
CA ILE A 100 -19.38 -14.17 -7.21
C ILE A 100 -18.52 -15.16 -6.46
N THR A 101 -17.45 -15.64 -7.11
CA THR A 101 -16.47 -16.57 -6.53
C THR A 101 -15.21 -15.79 -6.14
N ILE A 102 -14.74 -15.97 -4.90
CA ILE A 102 -13.50 -15.39 -4.41
C ILE A 102 -12.40 -16.46 -4.47
N GLY A 103 -11.31 -16.16 -5.17
CA GLY A 103 -10.10 -16.98 -5.25
C GLY A 103 -8.98 -16.37 -4.41
N ALA A 104 -8.20 -17.23 -3.78
CA ALA A 104 -6.97 -16.85 -3.11
C ALA A 104 -5.86 -16.73 -4.15
N GLU A 105 -5.27 -15.53 -4.26
CA GLU A 105 -4.20 -15.23 -5.21
C GLU A 105 -3.18 -14.29 -4.57
N SER A 106 -1.90 -14.66 -4.65
CA SER A 106 -0.82 -13.81 -4.17
C SER A 106 -0.73 -12.52 -4.99
N VAL A 107 -0.77 -11.37 -4.33
CA VAL A 107 -0.58 -10.07 -4.99
C VAL A 107 0.75 -9.94 -5.72
N VAL A 108 1.76 -10.75 -5.34
CA VAL A 108 3.08 -10.77 -6.00
C VAL A 108 3.03 -11.51 -7.33
N ASN A 109 2.27 -12.61 -7.41
CA ASN A 109 2.20 -13.48 -8.59
C ASN A 109 1.06 -13.10 -9.53
N CYS A 110 0.14 -12.26 -9.12
CA CYS A 110 -1.11 -11.95 -9.82
C CYS A 110 -0.88 -11.60 -11.31
N LYS A 111 0.11 -10.74 -11.60
CA LYS A 111 0.45 -10.39 -12.99
C LYS A 111 0.79 -11.61 -13.83
N GLU A 112 1.64 -12.50 -13.32
CA GLU A 112 2.10 -13.68 -14.07
C GLU A 112 0.93 -14.61 -14.37
N ASP A 113 0.04 -14.82 -13.41
CA ASP A 113 -1.12 -15.69 -13.58
C ASP A 113 -2.19 -15.05 -14.49
N VAL A 114 -2.40 -13.73 -14.43
CA VAL A 114 -3.26 -13.02 -15.38
C VAL A 114 -2.69 -13.08 -16.80
N LEU A 115 -1.39 -12.85 -16.99
CA LEU A 115 -0.77 -12.84 -18.32
C LEU A 115 -0.66 -14.23 -18.94
N LYS A 116 -0.65 -15.28 -18.13
CA LYS A 116 -0.57 -16.67 -18.60
C LYS A 116 -1.81 -17.12 -19.37
N ASP A 117 -3.00 -16.72 -18.90
CA ASP A 117 -4.28 -16.98 -19.54
C ASP A 117 -5.31 -15.90 -19.15
N PRO A 118 -5.32 -14.75 -19.85
CA PRO A 118 -6.21 -13.65 -19.52
C PRO A 118 -7.70 -13.96 -19.60
N GLU A 119 -8.10 -14.92 -20.47
CA GLU A 119 -9.50 -15.34 -20.62
C GLU A 119 -9.98 -16.22 -19.45
N ALA A 120 -9.06 -16.93 -18.78
CA ALA A 120 -9.34 -17.77 -17.61
C ALA A 120 -9.05 -17.08 -16.29
N ALA A 121 -8.34 -15.95 -16.29
CA ALA A 121 -8.06 -15.16 -15.10
C ALA A 121 -9.34 -14.52 -14.53
N ALA A 122 -9.28 -14.09 -13.26
CA ALA A 122 -10.41 -13.45 -12.61
C ALA A 122 -10.88 -12.17 -13.32
N ASP A 123 -12.17 -11.86 -13.18
CA ASP A 123 -12.76 -10.62 -13.70
C ASP A 123 -12.26 -9.38 -12.94
N VAL A 124 -11.99 -9.55 -11.64
CA VAL A 124 -11.47 -8.53 -10.73
C VAL A 124 -10.32 -9.13 -9.93
N PHE A 125 -9.22 -8.42 -9.78
CA PHE A 125 -8.06 -8.94 -9.04
C PHE A 125 -7.26 -7.85 -8.34
N VAL A 126 -6.68 -8.22 -7.19
CA VAL A 126 -5.80 -7.38 -6.38
C VAL A 126 -4.35 -7.64 -6.77
N PHE A 127 -3.55 -6.58 -7.00
CA PHE A 127 -2.15 -6.68 -7.42
C PHE A 127 -1.30 -5.53 -6.88
N ALA A 128 0.03 -5.71 -6.87
CA ALA A 128 0.98 -4.67 -6.49
C ALA A 128 1.24 -3.68 -7.63
N ASP A 129 1.46 -2.42 -7.30
CA ASP A 129 1.52 -1.29 -8.24
C ASP A 129 2.65 -1.35 -9.28
N ASP A 130 3.76 -2.04 -8.99
CA ASP A 130 4.86 -2.27 -9.93
C ASP A 130 4.48 -3.15 -11.14
N GLN A 131 3.38 -3.90 -11.03
CA GLN A 131 2.87 -4.78 -12.08
C GLN A 131 2.02 -4.06 -13.13
N LEU A 132 1.57 -2.82 -12.82
CA LEU A 132 0.58 -2.09 -13.63
C LEU A 132 1.01 -1.91 -15.09
N ASN A 133 2.24 -1.41 -15.30
CA ASN A 133 2.71 -1.03 -16.64
C ASN A 133 2.77 -2.23 -17.61
N GLU A 134 3.23 -3.39 -17.14
CA GLU A 134 3.29 -4.59 -17.96
C GLU A 134 1.88 -5.08 -18.31
N MET A 135 0.95 -5.07 -17.35
CA MET A 135 -0.44 -5.49 -17.59
C MET A 135 -1.18 -4.51 -18.52
N VAL A 136 -0.92 -3.20 -18.43
CA VAL A 136 -1.46 -2.20 -19.36
C VAL A 136 -0.89 -2.43 -20.77
N THR A 137 0.42 -2.65 -20.89
CA THR A 137 1.09 -2.93 -22.17
C THR A 137 0.56 -4.20 -22.81
N ALA A 138 0.29 -5.23 -22.02
CA ALA A 138 -0.32 -6.47 -22.49
C ALA A 138 -1.81 -6.33 -22.83
N GLY A 139 -2.45 -5.21 -22.50
CA GLY A 139 -3.86 -4.95 -22.78
C GLY A 139 -4.85 -5.75 -21.93
N VAL A 140 -4.42 -6.29 -20.79
CA VAL A 140 -5.27 -7.12 -19.91
C VAL A 140 -6.06 -6.32 -18.89
N LEU A 141 -5.75 -5.01 -18.70
CA LEU A 141 -6.46 -4.13 -17.79
C LEU A 141 -7.47 -3.24 -18.54
N GLN A 142 -8.69 -3.21 -18.02
CA GLN A 142 -9.72 -2.25 -18.43
C GLN A 142 -9.38 -0.86 -17.90
N SER A 143 -9.53 0.20 -18.72
CA SER A 143 -9.49 1.59 -18.23
C SER A 143 -10.72 1.88 -17.34
N VAL A 144 -10.46 2.50 -16.18
CA VAL A 144 -11.47 2.78 -15.14
C VAL A 144 -11.71 4.27 -14.93
N ASP A 145 -11.47 5.10 -15.95
CA ASP A 145 -11.71 6.56 -15.88
C ASP A 145 -13.19 6.93 -15.67
N ASN A 146 -14.12 6.05 -16.07
CA ASN A 146 -15.55 6.24 -15.86
C ASN A 146 -15.95 5.57 -14.54
N THR A 147 -16.38 6.37 -13.58
CA THR A 147 -16.84 5.92 -12.28
C THR A 147 -18.37 5.83 -12.21
N PHE A 148 -18.89 4.96 -11.36
CA PHE A 148 -20.32 4.72 -11.19
C PHE A 148 -20.87 5.45 -9.98
N THR A 149 -20.21 5.38 -8.83
CA THR A 149 -20.78 5.75 -7.54
C THR A 149 -20.04 6.88 -6.82
N TYR A 150 -18.73 7.05 -7.03
CA TYR A 150 -17.94 8.09 -6.38
C TYR A 150 -16.77 8.57 -7.26
N ASP A 151 -16.22 9.74 -6.97
CA ASP A 151 -15.03 10.26 -7.65
C ASP A 151 -13.77 9.64 -7.06
N ILE A 152 -13.26 8.61 -7.73
CA ILE A 152 -12.06 7.87 -7.33
C ILE A 152 -10.85 8.79 -7.16
N LYS A 153 -10.71 9.79 -8.05
CA LYS A 153 -9.52 10.65 -8.09
C LYS A 153 -9.45 11.59 -6.89
N SER A 154 -10.59 12.10 -6.45
CA SER A 154 -10.65 13.01 -5.29
C SER A 154 -10.71 12.27 -3.95
N ALA A 155 -11.20 11.03 -3.92
CA ALA A 155 -11.37 10.24 -2.70
C ALA A 155 -10.08 9.59 -2.22
N ASN A 156 -9.09 9.40 -3.09
CA ASN A 156 -7.87 8.66 -2.76
C ASN A 156 -6.63 9.56 -2.70
N VAL A 157 -5.59 9.08 -2.02
CA VAL A 157 -4.28 9.73 -1.92
C VAL A 157 -3.74 10.04 -3.32
N PRO A 158 -3.38 11.30 -3.63
CA PRO A 158 -2.99 11.69 -5.01
C PRO A 158 -1.89 10.84 -5.62
N LEU A 159 -0.94 10.37 -4.81
CA LEU A 159 0.17 9.52 -5.28
C LEU A 159 -0.31 8.15 -5.77
N THR A 160 -1.38 7.59 -5.16
CA THR A 160 -1.97 6.33 -5.62
C THR A 160 -2.68 6.49 -6.96
N ILE A 161 -3.31 7.65 -7.19
CA ILE A 161 -3.92 7.98 -8.48
C ILE A 161 -2.85 8.16 -9.56
N GLU A 162 -1.76 8.88 -9.24
CA GLU A 162 -0.61 9.01 -10.14
C GLU A 162 -0.04 7.62 -10.50
N ALA A 163 0.15 6.76 -9.50
CA ALA A 163 0.68 5.41 -9.69
C ALA A 163 -0.25 4.50 -10.50
N ALA A 164 -1.59 4.66 -10.38
CA ALA A 164 -2.58 3.90 -11.15
C ALA A 164 -2.83 4.45 -12.57
N THR A 165 -2.14 5.53 -12.97
CA THR A 165 -2.35 6.23 -14.24
C THR A 165 -1.20 5.94 -15.21
N VAL A 166 -1.54 5.48 -16.42
CA VAL A 166 -0.61 5.27 -17.54
C VAL A 166 -1.14 6.05 -18.74
N ASP A 167 -0.27 6.86 -19.35
CA ASP A 167 -0.62 7.71 -20.53
C ASP A 167 -1.89 8.55 -20.32
N GLY A 168 -2.09 9.06 -19.10
CA GLY A 168 -3.19 9.93 -18.72
C GLY A 168 -4.53 9.22 -18.47
N LYS A 169 -4.57 7.90 -18.51
CA LYS A 169 -5.74 7.08 -18.21
C LYS A 169 -5.54 6.29 -16.91
N LEU A 170 -6.60 6.20 -16.11
CA LEU A 170 -6.64 5.39 -14.91
C LEU A 170 -6.94 3.93 -15.27
N TYR A 171 -6.10 2.97 -14.80
CA TYR A 171 -6.23 1.55 -15.11
C TYR A 171 -6.49 0.67 -13.89
N ALA A 172 -6.52 1.24 -12.70
CA ALA A 172 -6.82 0.48 -11.50
C ALA A 172 -7.45 1.38 -10.43
N TYR A 173 -8.19 0.75 -9.53
CA TYR A 173 -8.76 1.38 -8.34
C TYR A 173 -7.75 1.28 -7.20
N PRO A 174 -7.33 2.40 -6.57
CA PRO A 174 -6.48 2.34 -5.39
C PRO A 174 -7.18 1.64 -4.22
N MET A 175 -6.50 0.69 -3.58
CA MET A 175 -7.02 -0.05 -2.44
C MET A 175 -6.23 0.24 -1.17
N THR A 176 -4.90 0.13 -1.20
CA THR A 176 -4.05 0.46 -0.06
C THR A 176 -2.92 1.40 -0.46
N ALA A 177 -2.45 2.19 0.53
CA ALA A 177 -1.29 3.07 0.42
C ALA A 177 -0.20 2.69 1.44
N SER A 178 -0.10 1.41 1.78
CA SER A 178 0.77 0.91 2.86
C SER A 178 1.65 -0.27 2.47
N ASN A 179 1.86 -0.49 1.18
CA ASN A 179 2.76 -1.53 0.69
C ASN A 179 4.22 -1.08 0.83
N GLY A 180 4.71 -1.09 2.08
CA GLY A 180 6.06 -0.70 2.47
C GLY A 180 6.50 -1.50 3.70
N TYR A 181 7.76 -1.35 4.11
CA TYR A 181 8.33 -2.07 5.24
C TYR A 181 8.96 -1.12 6.26
N PHE A 182 8.92 -1.59 7.51
CA PHE A 182 9.39 -0.88 8.69
C PHE A 182 9.83 -1.91 9.75
N LEU A 183 10.19 -1.47 10.97
CA LEU A 183 10.65 -2.35 12.04
C LEU A 183 9.51 -2.62 13.04
N PHE A 184 9.12 -3.90 13.19
CA PHE A 184 8.41 -4.42 14.37
C PHE A 184 9.40 -4.75 15.47
N TYR A 185 9.05 -4.50 16.74
CA TYR A 185 9.89 -4.88 17.87
C TYR A 185 9.09 -5.08 19.15
N ASN A 186 9.66 -5.85 20.07
CA ASN A 186 9.13 -6.04 21.41
C ASN A 186 9.70 -4.98 22.37
N LYS A 187 8.92 -3.93 22.66
CA LYS A 187 9.31 -2.79 23.53
C LYS A 187 9.55 -3.18 25.00
N ASN A 188 9.13 -4.39 25.44
CA ASN A 188 9.45 -4.90 26.77
C ASN A 188 10.90 -5.43 26.83
N LEU A 189 11.52 -5.71 25.67
CA LEU A 189 12.87 -6.24 25.54
C LEU A 189 13.85 -5.26 24.90
N LEU A 190 13.36 -4.30 24.15
CA LEU A 190 14.15 -3.31 23.39
C LEU A 190 13.64 -1.91 23.68
N SER A 191 14.54 -1.00 23.96
CA SER A 191 14.25 0.44 24.10
C SER A 191 14.21 1.15 22.74
N GLU A 192 13.75 2.40 22.71
CA GLU A 192 13.81 3.25 21.51
C GLU A 192 15.26 3.50 21.04
N GLU A 193 16.24 3.54 21.97
CA GLU A 193 17.66 3.69 21.66
C GLU A 193 18.22 2.42 21.00
N ASP A 194 17.79 1.24 21.47
CA ASP A 194 18.20 -0.04 20.88
C ASP A 194 17.75 -0.17 19.44
N VAL A 195 16.53 0.28 19.11
CA VAL A 195 15.96 0.14 17.75
C VAL A 195 16.36 1.28 16.80
N ALA A 196 17.12 2.28 17.25
CA ALA A 196 17.50 3.42 16.44
C ALA A 196 18.55 3.08 15.37
N SER A 197 19.39 2.09 15.60
CA SER A 197 20.42 1.64 14.67
C SER A 197 20.57 0.13 14.65
N TRP A 198 21.02 -0.42 13.52
CA TRP A 198 21.34 -1.86 13.40
C TRP A 198 22.39 -2.31 14.41
N ASP A 199 23.40 -1.45 14.67
CA ASP A 199 24.45 -1.77 15.64
C ASP A 199 23.90 -1.99 17.05
N ASN A 200 23.07 -1.05 17.53
CA ASN A 200 22.43 -1.14 18.85
C ASN A 200 21.44 -2.30 18.93
N LEU A 201 20.60 -2.43 17.90
CA LEU A 201 19.56 -3.45 17.83
C LEU A 201 20.14 -4.86 17.90
N LEU A 202 21.17 -5.14 17.11
CA LEU A 202 21.82 -6.44 17.09
C LEU A 202 22.59 -6.72 18.39
N ALA A 203 23.26 -5.69 18.95
CA ALA A 203 23.94 -5.84 20.24
C ALA A 203 22.97 -6.12 21.39
N ALA A 204 21.82 -5.44 21.43
CA ALA A 204 20.78 -5.66 22.44
C ALA A 204 20.13 -7.05 22.30
N ALA A 205 19.93 -7.52 21.07
CA ALA A 205 19.41 -8.86 20.82
C ALA A 205 20.43 -9.96 21.20
N GLU A 206 21.70 -9.81 20.85
CA GLU A 206 22.77 -10.74 21.23
C GLU A 206 22.92 -10.86 22.76
N ALA A 207 22.83 -9.75 23.49
CA ALA A 207 22.92 -9.73 24.95
C ALA A 207 21.80 -10.55 25.63
N GLN A 208 20.68 -10.76 24.93
CA GLN A 208 19.52 -11.52 25.40
C GLN A 208 19.43 -12.93 24.78
N ASP A 209 20.42 -13.35 23.97
CA ASP A 209 20.40 -14.57 23.17
C ASP A 209 19.13 -14.66 22.28
N LYS A 210 18.79 -13.55 21.68
CA LYS A 210 17.65 -13.35 20.76
C LYS A 210 18.13 -12.96 19.37
N THR A 211 17.19 -12.90 18.44
CA THR A 211 17.47 -12.59 17.03
C THR A 211 16.62 -11.43 16.50
N VAL A 212 17.09 -10.86 15.39
CA VAL A 212 16.45 -9.84 14.59
C VAL A 212 16.34 -10.36 13.16
N GLY A 213 15.15 -10.26 12.55
CA GLY A 213 14.86 -10.77 11.21
C GLY A 213 14.80 -9.69 10.15
N MET A 214 15.30 -10.01 8.97
CA MET A 214 15.07 -9.26 7.71
C MET A 214 15.45 -10.15 6.54
N GLU A 215 14.69 -10.11 5.46
CA GLU A 215 15.05 -10.78 4.20
C GLU A 215 16.05 -9.90 3.41
N VAL A 216 17.28 -9.80 3.95
CA VAL A 216 18.34 -8.96 3.35
C VAL A 216 18.72 -9.42 1.94
N SER A 217 18.59 -10.73 1.65
CA SER A 217 18.83 -11.29 0.33
C SER A 217 17.73 -10.96 -0.68
N GLY A 218 16.56 -10.50 -0.22
CA GLY A 218 15.46 -10.10 -1.08
C GLY A 218 15.70 -8.73 -1.71
N SER A 219 15.55 -8.64 -3.04
CA SER A 219 15.73 -7.39 -3.80
C SER A 219 14.91 -6.22 -3.25
N TRP A 220 13.69 -6.51 -2.77
CA TRP A 220 12.78 -5.50 -2.25
C TRP A 220 13.28 -4.86 -0.93
N TYR A 221 13.75 -5.68 0.00
CA TYR A 221 14.25 -5.20 1.29
C TYR A 221 15.68 -4.63 1.21
N MET A 222 16.55 -5.28 0.42
CA MET A 222 17.95 -4.84 0.24
C MET A 222 18.03 -3.42 -0.34
N TYR A 223 17.08 -3.04 -1.19
CA TYR A 223 16.96 -1.70 -1.76
C TYR A 223 17.15 -0.60 -0.71
N GLY A 224 16.62 -0.80 0.50
CA GLY A 224 16.66 0.20 1.57
C GLY A 224 18.07 0.67 1.98
N PHE A 225 19.08 -0.18 1.87
CA PHE A 225 20.46 0.17 2.15
C PHE A 225 21.03 1.08 1.07
N PHE A 226 20.86 0.74 -0.20
CA PHE A 226 21.33 1.52 -1.34
C PHE A 226 20.61 2.88 -1.43
N ALA A 227 19.30 2.89 -1.29
CA ALA A 227 18.50 4.11 -1.29
C ALA A 227 18.87 5.06 -0.14
N GLY A 228 19.07 4.51 1.07
CA GLY A 228 19.52 5.27 2.23
C GLY A 228 20.89 5.93 2.03
N ALA A 229 21.80 5.27 1.32
CA ALA A 229 23.10 5.79 0.94
C ALA A 229 23.03 6.84 -0.18
N GLY A 230 21.84 7.09 -0.76
CA GLY A 230 21.63 8.03 -1.86
C GLY A 230 22.04 7.48 -3.22
N LEU A 231 22.14 6.17 -3.35
CA LEU A 231 22.36 5.50 -4.64
C LEU A 231 21.01 5.31 -5.34
N GLU A 232 20.98 5.66 -6.61
CA GLU A 232 19.75 5.76 -7.39
C GLU A 232 19.35 4.40 -7.97
N MET A 233 18.07 4.10 -7.89
CA MET A 233 17.37 3.09 -8.64
C MET A 233 15.96 3.61 -8.94
N LYS A 234 15.62 3.75 -10.21
CA LYS A 234 14.31 4.24 -10.65
C LYS A 234 14.00 3.75 -12.05
N LEU A 235 12.72 3.80 -12.40
CA LEU A 235 12.27 3.63 -13.77
C LEU A 235 12.71 4.84 -14.61
N GLY A 236 13.29 4.57 -15.78
CA GLY A 236 13.62 5.55 -16.81
C GLY A 236 12.66 5.51 -17.98
N ASP A 237 13.07 5.98 -19.13
CA ASP A 237 12.26 5.98 -20.35
C ASP A 237 12.08 4.57 -20.89
N GLY A 238 10.84 4.22 -21.28
CA GLY A 238 10.50 2.98 -21.96
C GLY A 238 10.73 1.71 -21.12
N ASP A 239 10.32 1.74 -19.86
CA ASP A 239 10.45 0.65 -18.87
C ASP A 239 11.89 0.20 -18.57
N LYS A 240 12.89 0.99 -18.95
CA LYS A 240 14.29 0.74 -18.62
C LYS A 240 14.63 1.30 -17.26
N ASN A 241 15.33 0.53 -16.47
CA ASN A 241 15.83 0.98 -15.19
C ASN A 241 17.03 1.89 -15.32
N VAL A 242 17.12 2.89 -14.43
CA VAL A 242 18.33 3.69 -14.18
C VAL A 242 18.84 3.29 -12.80
N CYS A 243 20.08 2.79 -12.75
CA CYS A 243 20.70 2.30 -11.53
C CYS A 243 22.19 2.74 -11.49
N ASN A 244 22.64 3.27 -10.35
CA ASN A 244 24.03 3.63 -10.15
C ASN A 244 24.66 2.93 -8.94
N TRP A 245 24.17 1.76 -8.57
CA TRP A 245 24.66 1.01 -7.41
C TRP A 245 26.14 0.61 -7.51
N ASN A 246 26.72 0.66 -8.69
CA ASN A 246 28.16 0.43 -8.92
C ASN A 246 29.00 1.72 -8.95
N ALA A 247 28.42 2.89 -8.63
CA ALA A 247 29.14 4.16 -8.65
C ALA A 247 30.28 4.19 -7.61
N THR A 248 31.43 4.73 -8.03
CA THR A 248 32.64 4.83 -7.21
C THR A 248 32.99 6.27 -6.78
N ASP A 249 32.24 7.26 -7.29
CA ASP A 249 32.48 8.69 -7.08
C ASP A 249 31.44 9.40 -6.21
N THR A 250 30.58 8.61 -5.54
CA THR A 250 29.55 9.08 -4.60
C THR A 250 30.09 9.17 -3.17
N LYS A 251 29.37 9.87 -2.27
CA LYS A 251 29.74 9.96 -0.83
C LYS A 251 29.86 8.57 -0.20
N TYR A 252 28.85 7.73 -0.41
CA TYR A 252 28.82 6.31 -0.08
C TYR A 252 28.78 5.55 -1.39
N THR A 253 29.79 4.75 -1.69
CA THR A 253 29.84 3.93 -2.90
C THR A 253 29.03 2.65 -2.73
N GLY A 254 28.68 1.98 -3.82
CA GLY A 254 28.05 0.66 -3.73
C GLY A 254 28.87 -0.34 -2.93
N ALA A 255 30.20 -0.30 -3.05
CA ALA A 255 31.11 -1.14 -2.27
C ALA A 255 31.06 -0.82 -0.75
N ASP A 256 30.89 0.44 -0.36
CA ASP A 256 30.69 0.83 1.05
C ASP A 256 29.38 0.26 1.59
N VAL A 257 28.28 0.31 0.80
CA VAL A 257 26.96 -0.25 1.15
C VAL A 257 27.02 -1.78 1.24
N ALA A 258 27.63 -2.45 0.27
CA ALA A 258 27.83 -3.89 0.27
C ALA A 258 28.61 -4.37 1.50
N THR A 259 29.65 -3.61 1.89
CA THR A 259 30.42 -3.87 3.12
C THR A 259 29.53 -3.74 4.36
N ALA A 260 28.71 -2.70 4.46
CA ALA A 260 27.79 -2.50 5.58
C ALA A 260 26.77 -3.64 5.69
N ILE A 261 26.16 -4.07 4.59
CA ILE A 261 25.26 -5.22 4.55
C ILE A 261 25.95 -6.49 5.06
N ASN A 262 27.15 -6.78 4.55
CA ASN A 262 27.91 -7.97 4.93
C ASN A 262 28.27 -7.95 6.42
N GLU A 263 28.65 -6.78 6.98
CA GLU A 263 28.94 -6.66 8.42
C GLU A 263 27.71 -6.87 9.31
N ILE A 264 26.53 -6.41 8.88
CA ILE A 264 25.25 -6.69 9.55
C ILE A 264 24.95 -8.18 9.51
N CYS A 265 25.06 -8.82 8.34
CA CYS A 265 24.75 -10.24 8.16
C CYS A 265 25.69 -11.19 8.91
N LYS A 266 26.91 -10.77 9.24
CA LYS A 266 27.87 -11.52 10.07
C LYS A 266 27.53 -11.54 11.56
N LYS A 267 26.66 -10.65 12.04
CA LYS A 267 26.28 -10.62 13.46
C LYS A 267 25.46 -11.83 13.83
N LYS A 268 25.75 -12.44 14.99
CA LYS A 268 25.07 -13.66 15.48
C LYS A 268 23.54 -13.47 15.61
N ALA A 269 23.09 -12.29 16.03
CA ALA A 269 21.68 -11.98 16.21
C ALA A 269 20.94 -11.76 14.89
N MET A 270 21.64 -11.48 13.79
CA MET A 270 21.00 -11.25 12.49
C MET A 270 20.57 -12.56 11.84
N VAL A 271 19.31 -12.62 11.41
CA VAL A 271 18.76 -13.75 10.67
C VAL A 271 18.20 -13.25 9.34
N ASN A 272 18.86 -13.66 8.24
CA ASN A 272 18.31 -13.48 6.91
C ASN A 272 17.27 -14.60 6.69
N CYS A 273 15.99 -14.26 6.69
CA CYS A 273 14.91 -15.22 6.54
C CYS A 273 13.69 -14.60 5.86
N MET A 274 12.91 -15.44 5.20
CA MET A 274 11.66 -15.06 4.55
C MET A 274 10.53 -14.82 5.56
N ASN A 275 9.43 -14.25 5.09
CA ASN A 275 8.28 -13.86 5.91
C ASN A 275 7.80 -14.97 6.87
N ASP A 276 7.55 -16.18 6.38
CA ASP A 276 6.98 -17.27 7.17
C ASP A 276 7.91 -17.76 8.27
N GLU A 277 9.21 -17.85 7.98
CA GLU A 277 10.23 -18.20 8.98
C GLU A 277 10.35 -17.10 10.04
N MET A 278 10.31 -15.84 9.62
CA MET A 278 10.34 -14.67 10.49
C MET A 278 9.18 -14.69 11.48
N GLN A 279 7.97 -14.95 10.99
CA GLN A 279 6.77 -15.07 11.80
C GLN A 279 6.84 -16.25 12.76
N ALA A 280 7.33 -17.41 12.32
CA ALA A 280 7.52 -18.58 13.18
C ALA A 280 8.53 -18.31 14.31
N PHE A 281 9.66 -17.68 14.03
CA PHE A 281 10.66 -17.32 15.04
C PHE A 281 10.14 -16.28 16.04
N ALA A 282 9.29 -15.35 15.61
CA ALA A 282 8.63 -14.40 16.50
C ALA A 282 7.68 -15.12 17.47
N LYS A 283 6.80 -16.01 16.97
CA LYS A 283 5.88 -16.82 17.78
C LYS A 283 6.60 -17.72 18.76
N ASP A 284 7.76 -18.27 18.40
CA ASP A 284 8.62 -19.06 19.30
C ASP A 284 9.36 -18.20 20.37
N GLY A 285 9.19 -16.87 20.34
CA GLY A 285 9.86 -15.93 21.23
C GLY A 285 11.39 -15.85 21.04
N LYS A 286 11.89 -16.32 19.90
CA LYS A 286 13.32 -16.24 19.52
C LYS A 286 13.64 -14.89 18.90
N MET A 287 12.77 -14.39 18.03
CA MET A 287 12.94 -13.14 17.32
C MET A 287 12.20 -12.02 18.06
N ILE A 288 12.91 -10.96 18.42
CA ILE A 288 12.38 -9.84 19.21
C ILE A 288 12.25 -8.55 18.41
N ALA A 289 12.73 -8.54 17.18
CA ALA A 289 12.49 -7.50 16.20
C ALA A 289 12.57 -8.06 14.78
N ALA A 290 11.84 -7.46 13.86
CA ALA A 290 11.83 -7.88 12.46
C ALA A 290 11.48 -6.72 11.52
N VAL A 291 12.18 -6.63 10.40
CA VAL A 291 11.79 -5.75 9.28
C VAL A 291 10.76 -6.48 8.43
N ASN A 292 9.54 -5.94 8.38
CA ASN A 292 8.44 -6.51 7.62
C ASN A 292 7.38 -5.42 7.33
N GLY A 293 6.31 -5.77 6.64
CA GLY A 293 5.23 -4.86 6.27
C GLY A 293 3.93 -5.08 7.05
N THR A 294 2.92 -4.27 6.72
CA THR A 294 1.61 -4.27 7.40
C THR A 294 0.89 -5.62 7.38
N TRP A 295 1.10 -6.45 6.37
CA TRP A 295 0.56 -7.82 6.25
C TRP A 295 0.98 -8.77 7.37
N SER A 296 2.02 -8.46 8.13
CA SER A 296 2.48 -9.26 9.27
C SER A 296 2.04 -8.70 10.63
N THR A 297 1.22 -7.65 10.64
CA THR A 297 0.82 -6.93 11.87
C THR A 297 0.17 -7.86 12.89
N SER A 298 -0.81 -8.67 12.50
CA SER A 298 -1.53 -9.58 13.41
C SER A 298 -0.60 -10.59 14.07
N VAL A 299 0.35 -11.12 13.31
CA VAL A 299 1.31 -12.11 13.81
C VAL A 299 2.26 -11.50 14.85
N PHE A 300 2.80 -10.31 14.58
CA PHE A 300 3.69 -9.65 15.54
C PHE A 300 2.94 -9.11 16.77
N GLN A 301 1.67 -8.71 16.63
CA GLN A 301 0.81 -8.39 17.77
C GLN A 301 0.60 -9.61 18.67
N GLU A 302 0.29 -10.77 18.10
CA GLU A 302 0.16 -12.02 18.84
C GLU A 302 1.47 -12.42 19.53
N ALA A 303 2.58 -12.38 18.79
CA ALA A 303 3.89 -12.84 19.28
C ALA A 303 4.46 -11.94 20.39
N TYR A 304 4.27 -10.64 20.32
CA TYR A 304 4.84 -9.69 21.26
C TYR A 304 3.85 -9.23 22.34
N GLY A 305 2.55 -9.48 22.19
CA GLY A 305 1.52 -9.13 23.15
C GLY A 305 1.58 -7.66 23.57
N ASP A 306 1.59 -7.37 24.87
CA ASP A 306 1.71 -6.01 25.41
C ASP A 306 3.04 -5.31 25.05
N GLY A 307 4.03 -6.08 24.61
CA GLY A 307 5.31 -5.59 24.13
C GLY A 307 5.29 -5.14 22.65
N TYR A 308 4.20 -5.36 21.93
CA TYR A 308 4.12 -4.99 20.51
C TYR A 308 4.36 -3.49 20.30
N ALA A 309 5.26 -3.19 19.38
CA ALA A 309 5.57 -1.85 18.92
C ALA A 309 6.12 -1.89 17.49
N ALA A 310 6.06 -0.74 16.82
CA ALA A 310 6.62 -0.56 15.48
C ALA A 310 7.25 0.82 15.36
N THR A 311 8.31 0.93 14.55
CA THR A 311 8.99 2.19 14.24
C THR A 311 9.58 2.15 12.84
N LYS A 312 10.05 3.31 12.35
CA LYS A 312 10.77 3.36 11.07
C LYS A 312 12.01 2.45 11.09
N LEU A 313 12.58 2.17 9.93
CA LEU A 313 13.80 1.38 9.81
C LEU A 313 14.95 2.00 10.59
N PRO A 314 15.86 1.16 11.16
CA PRO A 314 17.06 1.62 11.84
C PRO A 314 18.02 2.35 10.88
N THR A 315 18.93 3.15 11.43
CA THR A 315 20.12 3.56 10.71
C THR A 315 21.13 2.41 10.62
N PHE A 316 22.01 2.46 9.64
CA PHE A 316 23.14 1.52 9.52
C PHE A 316 24.46 2.27 9.42
N THR A 317 25.53 1.65 9.90
CA THR A 317 26.88 2.22 9.78
C THR A 317 27.42 1.98 8.38
N CYS A 318 27.63 3.08 7.63
CA CYS A 318 28.27 3.05 6.32
C CYS A 318 29.47 4.04 6.33
N LYS A 319 30.67 3.52 6.10
CA LYS A 319 31.90 4.32 6.08
C LYS A 319 32.11 5.17 7.36
N GLY A 320 31.62 4.65 8.49
CA GLY A 320 31.73 5.29 9.80
C GLY A 320 30.62 6.29 10.14
N ASP A 321 29.75 6.62 9.20
CA ASP A 321 28.58 7.47 9.43
C ASP A 321 27.32 6.61 9.69
N GLN A 322 26.38 7.12 10.50
CA GLN A 322 25.04 6.56 10.63
C GLN A 322 24.16 7.04 9.48
N VAL A 323 23.70 6.11 8.65
CA VAL A 323 22.89 6.37 7.45
C VAL A 323 21.50 5.83 7.68
N GLN A 324 20.46 6.64 7.50
CA GLN A 324 19.08 6.19 7.61
C GLN A 324 18.73 5.26 6.44
N MET A 325 18.24 4.04 6.74
CA MET A 325 17.74 3.17 5.68
C MET A 325 16.57 3.82 4.95
N GLY A 326 16.59 3.73 3.63
CA GLY A 326 15.44 4.00 2.79
C GLY A 326 14.49 2.80 2.72
N SER A 327 13.45 2.92 1.93
CA SER A 327 12.55 1.82 1.60
C SER A 327 11.85 2.06 0.27
N PHE A 328 11.23 1.04 -0.29
CA PHE A 328 10.14 1.23 -1.21
C PHE A 328 8.88 1.68 -0.46
N ALA A 329 8.07 2.49 -1.15
CA ALA A 329 6.68 2.76 -0.83
C ALA A 329 5.87 2.30 -2.03
N GLY A 330 4.92 1.41 -1.81
CA GLY A 330 4.09 0.86 -2.86
C GLY A 330 2.60 0.89 -2.47
N PHE A 331 1.79 0.44 -3.39
CA PHE A 331 0.35 0.43 -3.32
C PHE A 331 -0.18 -0.95 -3.70
N LYS A 332 -1.38 -1.28 -3.23
CA LYS A 332 -2.17 -2.36 -3.82
C LYS A 332 -3.33 -1.75 -4.58
N PHE A 333 -3.57 -2.29 -5.74
CA PHE A 333 -4.62 -1.88 -6.64
C PHE A 333 -5.62 -3.00 -6.90
N VAL A 334 -6.83 -2.61 -7.29
CA VAL A 334 -7.83 -3.52 -7.85
C VAL A 334 -7.93 -3.25 -9.35
N GLY A 335 -7.61 -4.25 -10.13
CA GLY A 335 -7.74 -4.26 -11.58
C GLY A 335 -9.02 -4.93 -12.04
N VAL A 336 -9.49 -4.53 -13.21
CA VAL A 336 -10.58 -5.19 -13.93
C VAL A 336 -10.03 -5.80 -15.20
N ASN A 337 -10.29 -7.07 -15.41
CA ASN A 337 -9.87 -7.80 -16.57
C ASN A 337 -10.59 -7.30 -17.84
N SER A 338 -9.85 -6.88 -18.86
CA SER A 338 -10.41 -6.44 -20.13
C SER A 338 -11.11 -7.56 -20.90
N TYR A 339 -10.86 -8.83 -20.56
CA TYR A 339 -11.50 -10.02 -21.10
C TYR A 339 -12.77 -10.44 -20.33
N SER A 340 -13.14 -9.71 -19.26
CA SER A 340 -14.37 -9.99 -18.52
C SER A 340 -15.60 -9.91 -19.41
N LYS A 341 -16.48 -10.91 -19.31
CA LYS A 341 -17.75 -10.92 -20.03
C LYS A 341 -18.81 -10.01 -19.40
N ASN A 342 -18.59 -9.66 -18.12
CA ASN A 342 -19.46 -8.80 -17.32
C ASN A 342 -18.73 -7.51 -16.89
N THR A 343 -17.98 -6.88 -17.82
CA THR A 343 -17.08 -5.75 -17.53
C THR A 343 -17.72 -4.64 -16.69
N GLY A 344 -18.99 -4.25 -16.98
CA GLY A 344 -19.69 -3.22 -16.21
C GLY A 344 -19.88 -3.61 -14.75
N TRP A 345 -20.26 -4.84 -14.47
CA TRP A 345 -20.42 -5.37 -13.12
C TRP A 345 -19.08 -5.62 -12.42
N ALA A 346 -18.06 -6.04 -13.17
CA ALA A 346 -16.69 -6.17 -12.65
C ALA A 346 -16.13 -4.81 -12.22
N MET A 347 -16.36 -3.74 -13.01
CA MET A 347 -15.97 -2.38 -12.65
C MET A 347 -16.73 -1.89 -11.41
N LEU A 348 -18.03 -2.13 -11.32
CA LEU A 348 -18.84 -1.71 -10.18
C LEU A 348 -18.46 -2.49 -8.90
N LEU A 349 -18.14 -3.79 -9.01
CA LEU A 349 -17.60 -4.57 -7.90
C LEU A 349 -16.25 -4.03 -7.45
N ALA A 350 -15.33 -3.76 -8.37
CA ALA A 350 -14.01 -3.19 -8.07
C ALA A 350 -14.14 -1.82 -7.38
N GLU A 351 -15.04 -0.97 -7.86
CA GLU A 351 -15.36 0.33 -7.25
C GLU A 351 -15.93 0.17 -5.83
N PHE A 352 -16.82 -0.81 -5.62
CA PHE A 352 -17.43 -1.09 -4.33
C PHE A 352 -16.41 -1.56 -3.29
N ILE A 353 -15.56 -2.53 -3.64
CA ILE A 353 -14.56 -3.06 -2.71
C ILE A 353 -13.38 -2.11 -2.44
N THR A 354 -13.33 -0.97 -3.16
CA THR A 354 -12.35 0.11 -2.98
C THR A 354 -12.97 1.43 -2.52
N ASN A 355 -14.24 1.45 -2.15
CA ASN A 355 -14.89 2.62 -1.54
C ASN A 355 -14.40 2.84 -0.09
N GLU A 356 -14.83 3.95 0.53
CA GLU A 356 -14.44 4.33 1.89
C GLU A 356 -14.70 3.22 2.92
N ASP A 357 -15.94 2.70 2.96
CA ASP A 357 -16.37 1.70 3.93
C ASP A 357 -15.61 0.38 3.77
N SER A 358 -15.42 -0.07 2.52
CA SER A 358 -14.71 -1.31 2.22
C SER A 358 -13.22 -1.20 2.56
N GLN A 359 -12.57 -0.09 2.23
CA GLN A 359 -11.17 0.14 2.59
C GLN A 359 -10.98 0.29 4.11
N LEU A 360 -11.93 0.91 4.81
CA LEU A 360 -11.92 0.98 6.28
C LEU A 360 -12.04 -0.41 6.90
N ALA A 361 -12.95 -1.24 6.39
CA ALA A 361 -13.13 -2.63 6.85
C ALA A 361 -11.86 -3.46 6.62
N ILE A 362 -11.25 -3.37 5.43
CA ILE A 362 -10.00 -4.05 5.09
C ILE A 362 -8.88 -3.59 6.04
N GLY A 363 -8.69 -2.27 6.20
CA GLY A 363 -7.66 -1.72 7.07
C GLY A 363 -7.83 -2.14 8.53
N THR A 364 -9.07 -2.21 9.02
CA THR A 364 -9.39 -2.66 10.38
C THR A 364 -9.09 -4.15 10.56
N ALA A 365 -9.42 -4.99 9.57
CA ALA A 365 -9.22 -6.43 9.64
C ALA A 365 -7.76 -6.84 9.47
N THR A 366 -7.02 -6.19 8.58
CA THR A 366 -5.68 -6.59 8.16
C THR A 366 -4.55 -5.73 8.73
N GLY A 367 -4.86 -4.51 9.18
CA GLY A 367 -3.87 -3.51 9.57
C GLY A 367 -3.21 -2.79 8.38
N GLU A 368 -3.70 -3.00 7.15
CA GLU A 368 -3.23 -2.30 5.96
C GLU A 368 -3.78 -0.86 5.90
N GLY A 369 -2.96 0.08 5.44
CA GLY A 369 -3.36 1.49 5.32
C GLY A 369 -4.20 1.74 4.07
N PRO A 370 -5.43 2.25 4.21
CA PRO A 370 -6.29 2.61 3.09
C PRO A 370 -5.64 3.63 2.15
N ALA A 371 -5.92 3.52 0.85
CA ALA A 371 -5.65 4.56 -0.13
C ALA A 371 -6.70 5.68 -0.04
N ASN A 372 -7.93 5.38 0.37
CA ASN A 372 -9.00 6.34 0.58
C ASN A 372 -8.66 7.28 1.76
N ILE A 373 -8.71 8.60 1.51
CA ILE A 373 -8.28 9.63 2.47
C ILE A 373 -9.14 9.64 3.73
N ALA A 374 -10.46 9.45 3.59
CA ALA A 374 -11.38 9.43 4.73
C ALA A 374 -11.16 8.18 5.58
N ALA A 375 -11.09 7.01 4.96
CA ALA A 375 -10.80 5.74 5.64
C ALA A 375 -9.42 5.77 6.34
N ALA A 376 -8.38 6.29 5.70
CA ALA A 376 -7.04 6.43 6.30
C ALA A 376 -7.01 7.37 7.52
N SER A 377 -7.93 8.35 7.55
CA SER A 377 -8.05 9.33 8.63
C SER A 377 -8.91 8.84 9.80
N ALA A 378 -9.59 7.71 9.66
CA ALA A 378 -10.41 7.12 10.73
C ALA A 378 -9.54 6.80 11.97
N PRO A 379 -9.99 7.11 13.19
CA PRO A 379 -9.19 6.93 14.41
C PRO A 379 -8.66 5.51 14.62
N GLU A 380 -9.45 4.50 14.26
CA GLU A 380 -9.08 3.09 14.32
C GLU A 380 -7.91 2.72 13.40
N ILE A 381 -7.74 3.41 12.29
CA ILE A 381 -6.64 3.24 11.33
C ILE A 381 -5.45 4.12 11.72
N ALA A 382 -5.68 5.42 11.92
CA ALA A 382 -4.61 6.38 12.19
C ALA A 382 -3.83 6.12 13.49
N SER A 383 -4.43 5.38 14.43
CA SER A 383 -3.80 5.01 15.72
C SER A 383 -2.95 3.72 15.65
N LEU A 384 -2.99 2.97 14.55
CA LEU A 384 -2.26 1.70 14.45
C LEU A 384 -0.74 1.92 14.45
N PRO A 385 0.03 1.27 15.37
CA PRO A 385 1.47 1.47 15.48
C PRO A 385 2.23 1.18 14.18
N ALA A 386 1.80 0.16 13.43
CA ALA A 386 2.37 -0.21 12.13
C ALA A 386 2.25 0.93 11.11
N LEU A 387 1.08 1.54 10.99
CA LEU A 387 0.85 2.66 10.07
C LEU A 387 1.56 3.93 10.51
N GLN A 388 1.67 4.18 11.81
CA GLN A 388 2.49 5.27 12.33
C GLN A 388 3.98 5.07 12.03
N ALA A 389 4.48 3.82 12.12
CA ALA A 389 5.85 3.49 11.75
C ALA A 389 6.10 3.70 10.26
N LEU A 390 5.17 3.23 9.43
CA LEU A 390 5.22 3.41 7.97
C LEU A 390 5.18 4.90 7.59
N SER A 391 4.34 5.70 8.25
CA SER A 391 4.30 7.16 8.05
C SER A 391 5.63 7.83 8.38
N LYS A 392 6.32 7.41 9.45
CA LYS A 392 7.66 7.90 9.78
C LYS A 392 8.72 7.44 8.76
N GLN A 393 8.56 6.25 8.20
CA GLN A 393 9.44 5.70 7.17
C GLN A 393 9.24 6.39 5.82
N ALA A 394 8.05 6.91 5.54
CA ALA A 394 7.71 7.56 4.26
C ALA A 394 8.61 8.76 3.91
N GLU A 395 9.21 9.43 4.91
CA GLU A 395 10.20 10.50 4.69
C GLU A 395 11.48 10.00 3.97
N PHE A 396 11.74 8.70 4.02
CA PHE A 396 12.93 8.02 3.48
C PHE A 396 12.57 7.00 2.40
N ALA A 397 11.32 6.96 1.98
CA ALA A 397 10.82 6.01 1.00
C ALA A 397 10.79 6.61 -0.41
N ASN A 398 10.95 5.74 -1.40
CA ASN A 398 10.72 6.07 -2.80
C ASN A 398 9.60 5.19 -3.35
N VAL A 399 8.81 5.74 -4.26
CA VAL A 399 7.76 4.96 -4.93
C VAL A 399 8.38 3.75 -5.62
N GLN A 400 7.76 2.59 -5.47
CA GLN A 400 8.16 1.34 -6.10
C GLN A 400 7.89 1.39 -7.61
N ARG A 401 8.68 2.19 -8.33
CA ARG A 401 8.63 2.22 -9.79
C ARG A 401 9.94 1.69 -10.35
N VAL A 402 9.92 0.42 -10.68
CA VAL A 402 11.06 -0.30 -11.25
C VAL A 402 10.57 -1.14 -12.44
N GLY A 403 11.36 -1.25 -13.48
CA GLY A 403 11.09 -2.18 -14.60
C GLY A 403 11.36 -3.62 -14.19
N GLY A 404 10.76 -4.59 -14.91
CA GLY A 404 10.82 -6.02 -14.59
C GLY A 404 12.24 -6.58 -14.43
N ASN A 405 13.23 -6.00 -15.12
CA ASN A 405 14.64 -6.39 -15.04
C ASN A 405 15.32 -6.03 -13.69
N TYR A 406 14.65 -5.37 -12.76
CA TYR A 406 15.21 -5.05 -11.46
C TYR A 406 15.34 -6.29 -10.57
N TRP A 407 14.30 -7.13 -10.52
CA TRP A 407 14.10 -8.10 -9.44
C TRP A 407 15.15 -9.19 -9.36
N ASP A 408 15.41 -9.90 -10.44
CA ASP A 408 16.32 -11.04 -10.46
C ASP A 408 17.79 -10.65 -10.26
N PRO A 409 18.34 -9.61 -10.96
CA PRO A 409 19.73 -9.20 -10.73
C PRO A 409 19.96 -8.65 -9.32
N ALA A 410 19.01 -7.86 -8.79
CA ALA A 410 19.10 -7.34 -7.43
C ALA A 410 18.98 -8.46 -6.38
N GLY A 411 18.10 -9.46 -6.58
CA GLY A 411 18.01 -10.63 -5.71
C GLY A 411 19.29 -11.49 -5.74
N THR A 412 19.90 -11.65 -6.91
CA THR A 412 21.19 -12.33 -7.05
C THR A 412 22.30 -11.59 -6.30
N LEU A 413 22.35 -10.26 -6.43
CA LEU A 413 23.26 -9.42 -5.66
C LEU A 413 23.07 -9.62 -4.15
N GLY A 414 21.81 -9.49 -3.68
CA GLY A 414 21.48 -9.64 -2.26
C GLY A 414 21.91 -10.98 -1.69
N LYS A 415 21.64 -12.06 -2.40
CA LYS A 415 22.05 -13.42 -2.00
C LYS A 415 23.55 -13.53 -1.88
N LYS A 416 24.31 -13.10 -2.89
CA LYS A 416 25.77 -13.13 -2.88
C LYS A 416 26.38 -12.28 -1.76
N LEU A 417 25.78 -11.10 -1.45
CA LEU A 417 26.21 -10.26 -0.33
C LEU A 417 26.00 -10.92 1.02
N VAL A 418 24.85 -11.55 1.25
CA VAL A 418 24.53 -12.25 2.50
C VAL A 418 25.44 -13.47 2.70
N GLU A 419 25.67 -14.25 1.66
CA GLU A 419 26.51 -15.45 1.68
C GLU A 419 28.03 -15.12 1.69
N GLY A 420 28.43 -13.93 1.27
CA GLY A 420 29.82 -13.54 1.06
C GLY A 420 30.45 -14.26 -0.13
N ASP A 421 29.64 -14.71 -1.09
CA ASP A 421 30.07 -15.49 -2.27
C ASP A 421 30.45 -14.57 -3.45
N TYR A 422 31.54 -13.85 -3.29
CA TYR A 422 32.13 -13.03 -4.34
C TYR A 422 33.64 -12.84 -4.10
N THR A 423 34.39 -12.59 -5.17
CA THR A 423 35.84 -12.34 -5.10
C THR A 423 36.17 -10.85 -5.11
N ASP A 424 35.41 -10.07 -5.88
CA ASP A 424 35.48 -8.62 -5.96
C ASP A 424 34.08 -8.05 -5.87
N VAL A 425 33.89 -7.08 -4.97
CA VAL A 425 32.59 -6.47 -4.75
C VAL A 425 32.20 -5.52 -5.88
N GLN A 426 33.17 -4.86 -6.52
CA GLN A 426 32.90 -3.96 -7.63
C GLN A 426 32.44 -4.73 -8.86
N ASP A 427 33.10 -5.84 -9.19
CA ASP A 427 32.69 -6.73 -10.30
C ASP A 427 31.27 -7.26 -10.05
N LEU A 428 30.92 -7.63 -8.81
CA LEU A 428 29.58 -8.06 -8.44
C LEU A 428 28.52 -6.95 -8.63
N LEU A 429 28.86 -5.72 -8.26
CA LEU A 429 27.97 -4.56 -8.44
C LEU A 429 27.82 -4.18 -9.91
N ASP A 430 28.89 -4.27 -10.71
CA ASP A 430 28.87 -4.01 -12.14
C ASP A 430 27.97 -5.04 -12.88
N GLU A 431 28.08 -6.33 -12.51
CA GLU A 431 27.19 -7.40 -13.04
C GLU A 431 25.72 -7.13 -12.71
N ALA A 432 25.45 -6.73 -11.46
CA ALA A 432 24.07 -6.45 -11.03
C ALA A 432 23.48 -5.25 -11.76
N VAL A 433 24.23 -4.14 -11.87
CA VAL A 433 23.78 -2.92 -12.56
C VAL A 433 23.59 -3.16 -14.05
N GLU A 434 24.46 -3.95 -14.70
CA GLU A 434 24.30 -4.35 -16.09
C GLU A 434 22.96 -5.12 -16.28
N GLY A 435 22.67 -6.08 -15.41
CA GLY A 435 21.42 -6.85 -15.48
C GLY A 435 20.17 -5.99 -15.20
N ILE A 436 20.24 -5.08 -14.25
CA ILE A 436 19.13 -4.18 -13.90
C ILE A 436 18.78 -3.20 -15.03
N THR A 437 19.79 -2.73 -15.78
CA THR A 437 19.65 -1.62 -16.76
C THR A 437 19.49 -2.10 -18.22
N GLN A 438 19.42 -3.40 -18.47
CA GLN A 438 19.27 -4.01 -19.82
C GLN A 438 17.97 -3.66 -20.55
#